data_9cccacdbf6ca6a0551a432d021ed4bbd
#
_entry.id   9cccacdbf6ca6a0551a432d021ed4bbd
#
_cell.length_a   1.000
_cell.length_b   1.000
_cell.length_c   1.000
_cell.angle_alpha   90.00
_cell.angle_beta   90.00
_cell.angle_gamma   90.00
#
_symmetry.space_group_name_H-M   'P 1'
#
loop_
_entity.id
_entity.type
_entity.pdbx_description
1 polymer ?
#
loop_
_entity_poly.entity_id
_entity_poly.type
_entity_poly.pdbx_seq_one_letter_code
_entity_poly.pdbx_strand_id
1 'polypeptide(L)'
;MQNIIENARRLYLGLLQKKLPSYQRDTLEKISSSNAKIMGLYGARGVGKTTLMLQWLKQQNYTPSQTLYISCDHAIFKETNLFSLVEYFVQHGGKLIVIDEIHEATDFEQSLKSIYDFLEIKILFSGSSAISLSNPDFSRRFAMFSLPQLSFREYLEIKLGYSFQKHLLQDVLEKGIDLSFEINQRLENEKILPLFNEYLAHGGYPYYFEDPISFPQKLNDTINLVLQMELSHLFSIQPDKIDLLKKLLVVICRSKPLELSIEKLTTNVELSKPTLYKFLDYLQKGELLRQIPHELKKYKSIRKADKLYLFHPNLLSVLCVKGDIGTLRETFFASQLAAANHLVEFTQQGDFVIDEEIVFEIGGKSKDFSQLKTLEKPAYLAIDDIEVGTEKKIPLWLFGFLY
;
A
#
# COMPACT_ATOMS: atom_id res chain seq x y z
N MET A 1 -15.49 11.56 -30.74
CA MET A 1 -15.80 11.76 -29.32
C MET A 1 -17.17 11.24 -28.90
N GLN A 2 -18.27 11.59 -29.57
CA GLN A 2 -19.61 11.15 -29.18
C GLN A 2 -19.71 9.63 -28.95
N ASN A 3 -19.31 8.81 -29.94
CA ASN A 3 -19.33 7.35 -29.82
C ASN A 3 -18.49 6.80 -28.65
N ILE A 4 -17.39 7.49 -28.31
CA ILE A 4 -16.52 7.09 -27.18
C ILE A 4 -17.25 7.37 -25.86
N ILE A 5 -17.88 8.53 -25.71
CA ILE A 5 -18.66 8.87 -24.52
C ILE A 5 -19.88 7.96 -24.37
N GLU A 6 -20.57 7.62 -25.44
CA GLU A 6 -21.70 6.68 -25.38
C GLU A 6 -21.26 5.27 -24.93
N ASN A 7 -20.14 4.78 -25.44
CA ASN A 7 -19.54 3.52 -25.00
C ASN A 7 -19.11 3.59 -23.53
N ALA A 8 -18.47 4.68 -23.12
CA ALA A 8 -18.08 4.91 -21.72
C ALA A 8 -19.31 4.90 -20.80
N ARG A 9 -20.38 5.57 -21.19
CA ARG A 9 -21.65 5.58 -20.42
C ARG A 9 -22.25 4.19 -20.28
N ARG A 10 -22.27 3.40 -21.37
CA ARG A 10 -22.76 2.02 -21.32
C ARG A 10 -21.96 1.15 -20.34
N LEU A 11 -20.63 1.23 -20.38
CA LEU A 11 -19.74 0.51 -19.46
C LEU A 11 -19.95 0.99 -18.01
N TYR A 12 -20.04 2.29 -17.81
CA TYR A 12 -20.28 2.91 -16.51
C TYR A 12 -21.61 2.48 -15.89
N LEU A 13 -22.70 2.50 -16.66
CA LEU A 13 -24.02 2.03 -16.18
C LEU A 13 -23.98 0.56 -15.73
N GLY A 14 -23.26 -0.28 -16.47
CA GLY A 14 -23.04 -1.67 -16.07
C GLY A 14 -22.28 -1.81 -14.75
N LEU A 15 -21.31 -0.94 -14.50
CA LEU A 15 -20.55 -0.92 -13.21
C LEU A 15 -21.42 -0.43 -12.05
N LEU A 16 -22.29 0.56 -12.26
CA LEU A 16 -23.22 1.07 -11.24
C LEU A 16 -24.22 0.01 -10.76
N GLN A 17 -24.58 -0.94 -11.63
CA GLN A 17 -25.50 -2.04 -11.29
C GLN A 17 -24.81 -3.11 -10.44
N LYS A 18 -23.47 -3.18 -10.43
CA LYS A 18 -22.76 -4.14 -9.59
C LYS A 18 -22.98 -3.84 -8.11
N LYS A 19 -23.22 -4.90 -7.34
CA LYS A 19 -23.26 -4.83 -5.88
C LYS A 19 -21.83 -4.59 -5.37
N LEU A 20 -21.60 -3.41 -4.81
CA LEU A 20 -20.32 -3.10 -4.16
C LEU A 20 -20.31 -3.67 -2.74
N PRO A 21 -19.12 -3.99 -2.19
CA PRO A 21 -18.98 -4.31 -0.77
C PRO A 21 -19.57 -3.21 0.12
N SER A 22 -20.21 -3.59 1.22
CA SER A 22 -20.75 -2.64 2.20
C SER A 22 -19.65 -1.96 3.02
N TYR A 23 -18.54 -2.63 3.20
CA TYR A 23 -17.38 -2.10 3.92
C TYR A 23 -16.79 -0.90 3.19
N GLN A 24 -16.53 0.18 3.91
CA GLN A 24 -15.94 1.40 3.40
C GLN A 24 -14.67 1.71 4.18
N ARG A 25 -13.57 1.90 3.47
CA ARG A 25 -12.27 2.23 4.07
C ARG A 25 -12.20 3.70 4.48
N ASP A 26 -11.45 4.02 5.53
CA ASP A 26 -11.27 5.39 6.05
C ASP A 26 -10.82 6.39 4.97
N THR A 27 -10.09 5.94 3.96
CA THR A 27 -9.66 6.77 2.82
C THR A 27 -10.86 7.33 2.03
N LEU A 28 -12.00 6.64 2.01
CA LEU A 28 -13.22 7.13 1.35
C LEU A 28 -13.72 8.42 2.00
N GLU A 29 -13.73 8.48 3.33
CA GLU A 29 -14.13 9.67 4.08
C GLU A 29 -13.17 10.84 3.81
N LYS A 30 -11.86 10.58 3.78
CA LYS A 30 -10.84 11.59 3.46
C LYS A 30 -11.04 12.19 2.08
N ILE A 31 -11.32 11.35 1.06
CA ILE A 31 -11.61 11.80 -0.30
C ILE A 31 -12.93 12.59 -0.35
N SER A 32 -13.96 12.11 0.35
CA SER A 32 -15.30 12.75 0.37
C SER A 32 -15.26 14.12 1.05
N SER A 33 -14.41 14.30 2.04
CA SER A 33 -14.21 15.58 2.73
C SER A 33 -13.32 16.56 1.97
N SER A 34 -12.68 16.14 0.88
CA SER A 34 -11.79 16.99 0.09
C SER A 34 -12.57 17.90 -0.85
N ASN A 35 -12.21 19.19 -0.83
CA ASN A 35 -12.72 20.19 -1.79
C ASN A 35 -11.82 20.35 -3.03
N ALA A 36 -10.81 19.51 -3.19
CA ALA A 36 -9.90 19.59 -4.33
C ALA A 36 -10.65 19.31 -5.65
N LYS A 37 -10.33 20.09 -6.67
CA LYS A 37 -10.86 19.95 -8.03
C LYS A 37 -10.44 18.62 -8.66
N ILE A 38 -9.16 18.26 -8.49
CA ILE A 38 -8.59 16.99 -8.96
C ILE A 38 -7.98 16.24 -7.78
N MET A 39 -8.39 15.01 -7.61
CA MET A 39 -7.94 14.09 -6.58
C MET A 39 -7.34 12.84 -7.19
N GLY A 40 -6.20 12.38 -6.66
CA GLY A 40 -5.55 11.14 -7.07
C GLY A 40 -5.57 10.09 -5.97
N LEU A 41 -5.93 8.87 -6.31
CA LEU A 41 -5.89 7.70 -5.44
C LEU A 41 -4.82 6.74 -5.93
N TYR A 42 -3.78 6.51 -5.12
CA TYR A 42 -2.68 5.63 -5.47
C TYR A 42 -2.47 4.52 -4.43
N GLY A 43 -1.84 3.45 -4.82
CA GLY A 43 -1.55 2.28 -3.98
C GLY A 43 -1.29 1.05 -4.82
N ALA A 44 -0.86 -0.04 -4.18
CA ALA A 44 -0.56 -1.30 -4.83
C ALA A 44 -1.71 -1.81 -5.70
N ARG A 45 -1.38 -2.65 -6.66
CA ARG A 45 -2.40 -3.38 -7.42
C ARG A 45 -3.19 -4.33 -6.51
N GLY A 46 -4.52 -4.32 -6.64
CA GLY A 46 -5.40 -5.22 -5.89
C GLY A 46 -5.82 -4.74 -4.49
N VAL A 47 -5.43 -3.54 -4.04
CA VAL A 47 -5.83 -2.99 -2.72
C VAL A 47 -7.25 -2.43 -2.67
N GLY A 48 -7.99 -2.43 -3.80
CA GLY A 48 -9.39 -2.00 -3.86
C GLY A 48 -9.63 -0.57 -4.35
N LYS A 49 -8.68 0.05 -5.08
CA LYS A 49 -8.83 1.43 -5.62
C LYS A 49 -10.12 1.62 -6.44
N THR A 50 -10.35 0.77 -7.41
CA THR A 50 -11.56 0.79 -8.26
C THR A 50 -12.84 0.71 -7.43
N THR A 51 -12.89 -0.20 -6.46
CA THR A 51 -14.05 -0.36 -5.56
C THR A 51 -14.31 0.91 -4.77
N LEU A 52 -13.28 1.50 -4.17
CA LEU A 52 -13.39 2.74 -3.40
C LEU A 52 -13.86 3.91 -4.28
N MET A 53 -13.32 4.05 -5.49
CA MET A 53 -13.76 5.09 -6.43
C MET A 53 -15.22 4.93 -6.85
N LEU A 54 -15.70 3.70 -7.06
CA LEU A 54 -17.09 3.43 -7.37
C LEU A 54 -18.01 3.69 -6.14
N GLN A 55 -17.55 3.37 -4.93
CA GLN A 55 -18.27 3.73 -3.70
C GLN A 55 -18.39 5.25 -3.56
N TRP A 56 -17.27 5.98 -3.75
CA TRP A 56 -17.28 7.44 -3.75
C TRP A 56 -18.21 8.02 -4.79
N LEU A 57 -18.16 7.50 -6.03
CA LEU A 57 -19.00 7.98 -7.13
C LEU A 57 -20.50 7.80 -6.84
N LYS A 58 -20.89 6.68 -6.19
CA LYS A 58 -22.29 6.44 -5.77
C LYS A 58 -22.79 7.41 -4.69
N GLN A 59 -21.88 8.03 -3.93
CA GLN A 59 -22.24 9.01 -2.90
C GLN A 59 -22.41 10.43 -3.46
N GLN A 60 -22.04 10.67 -4.73
CA GLN A 60 -22.12 12.00 -5.31
C GLN A 60 -23.54 12.35 -5.79
N ASN A 61 -23.97 13.59 -5.50
CA ASN A 61 -25.30 14.10 -5.86
C ASN A 61 -25.30 14.67 -7.30
N TYR A 62 -24.90 13.86 -8.29
CA TYR A 62 -24.96 14.22 -9.70
C TYR A 62 -25.85 13.24 -10.47
N THR A 63 -26.46 13.74 -11.56
CA THR A 63 -27.21 12.86 -12.45
C THR A 63 -26.25 11.96 -13.28
N PRO A 64 -26.71 10.82 -13.78
CA PRO A 64 -25.88 9.96 -14.65
C PRO A 64 -25.38 10.66 -15.93
N SER A 65 -26.05 11.71 -16.39
CA SER A 65 -25.60 12.53 -17.52
C SER A 65 -24.45 13.46 -17.17
N GLN A 66 -24.33 13.85 -15.90
CA GLN A 66 -23.30 14.74 -15.37
C GLN A 66 -22.05 14.00 -14.89
N THR A 67 -22.14 12.66 -14.78
CA THR A 67 -21.03 11.83 -14.30
C THR A 67 -20.53 10.88 -15.37
N LEU A 68 -19.25 10.51 -15.30
CA LEU A 68 -18.66 9.52 -16.17
C LEU A 68 -17.61 8.71 -15.40
N TYR A 69 -17.51 7.43 -15.71
CA TYR A 69 -16.39 6.57 -15.31
C TYR A 69 -15.73 6.03 -16.57
N ILE A 70 -14.39 6.13 -16.61
CA ILE A 70 -13.55 5.53 -17.65
C ILE A 70 -12.41 4.76 -17.01
N SER A 71 -11.95 3.68 -17.66
CA SER A 71 -10.74 2.95 -17.29
C SER A 71 -9.77 2.99 -18.45
N CYS A 72 -8.59 3.59 -18.23
CA CYS A 72 -7.62 3.84 -19.29
C CYS A 72 -6.94 2.57 -19.81
N ASP A 73 -7.04 1.44 -19.09
CA ASP A 73 -6.59 0.13 -19.57
C ASP A 73 -7.53 -0.50 -20.62
N HIS A 74 -8.75 0.03 -20.74
CA HIS A 74 -9.72 -0.47 -21.73
C HIS A 74 -9.36 0.02 -23.14
N ALA A 75 -9.40 -0.88 -24.12
CA ALA A 75 -8.95 -0.62 -25.50
C ALA A 75 -9.56 0.64 -26.15
N ILE A 76 -10.81 0.98 -25.82
CA ILE A 76 -11.50 2.17 -26.37
C ILE A 76 -10.80 3.47 -25.96
N PHE A 77 -10.12 3.50 -24.80
CA PHE A 77 -9.52 4.72 -24.25
C PHE A 77 -8.02 4.82 -24.47
N LYS A 78 -7.32 3.72 -24.78
CA LYS A 78 -5.85 3.70 -24.96
C LYS A 78 -5.32 4.69 -25.98
N GLU A 79 -6.05 4.88 -27.09
CA GLU A 79 -5.67 5.78 -28.18
C GLU A 79 -6.39 7.13 -28.12
N THR A 80 -7.22 7.34 -27.09
CA THR A 80 -8.01 8.56 -26.96
C THR A 80 -7.24 9.61 -26.19
N ASN A 81 -7.09 10.81 -26.77
CA ASN A 81 -6.51 11.94 -26.04
C ASN A 81 -7.42 12.31 -24.85
N LEU A 82 -6.89 12.20 -23.66
CA LEU A 82 -7.64 12.35 -22.40
C LEU A 82 -8.20 13.78 -22.25
N PHE A 83 -7.42 14.80 -22.58
CA PHE A 83 -7.89 16.20 -22.52
C PHE A 83 -9.10 16.41 -23.42
N SER A 84 -9.02 15.99 -24.68
CA SER A 84 -10.11 16.15 -25.65
C SER A 84 -11.38 15.41 -25.26
N LEU A 85 -11.24 14.25 -24.61
CA LEU A 85 -12.38 13.46 -24.09
C LEU A 85 -13.07 14.22 -22.95
N VAL A 86 -12.29 14.71 -21.98
CA VAL A 86 -12.82 15.45 -20.84
C VAL A 86 -13.41 16.79 -21.27
N GLU A 87 -12.76 17.50 -22.17
CA GLU A 87 -13.28 18.76 -22.75
C GLU A 87 -14.64 18.56 -23.43
N TYR A 88 -14.74 17.55 -24.29
CA TYR A 88 -16.01 17.20 -24.93
C TYR A 88 -17.09 16.88 -23.90
N PHE A 89 -16.76 16.12 -22.85
CA PHE A 89 -17.70 15.77 -21.79
C PHE A 89 -18.17 17.02 -21.03
N VAL A 90 -17.29 17.96 -20.69
CA VAL A 90 -17.63 19.24 -20.03
C VAL A 90 -18.54 20.09 -20.90
N GLN A 91 -18.23 20.24 -22.22
CA GLN A 91 -19.04 20.99 -23.18
C GLN A 91 -20.49 20.46 -23.30
N HIS A 92 -20.70 19.16 -22.95
CA HIS A 92 -22.02 18.50 -22.95
C HIS A 92 -22.62 18.35 -21.56
N GLY A 93 -22.21 19.19 -20.59
CA GLY A 93 -22.80 19.29 -19.25
C GLY A 93 -22.20 18.32 -18.20
N GLY A 94 -21.07 17.68 -18.52
CA GLY A 94 -20.30 16.85 -17.56
C GLY A 94 -19.78 17.70 -16.39
N LYS A 95 -19.86 17.16 -15.18
CA LYS A 95 -19.45 17.82 -13.92
C LYS A 95 -18.45 17.02 -13.11
N LEU A 96 -18.47 15.71 -13.25
CA LEU A 96 -17.64 14.80 -12.49
C LEU A 96 -17.21 13.61 -13.35
N ILE A 97 -15.91 13.31 -13.34
CA ILE A 97 -15.37 12.13 -14.02
C ILE A 97 -14.46 11.34 -13.08
N VAL A 98 -14.61 10.02 -13.11
CA VAL A 98 -13.69 9.07 -12.48
C VAL A 98 -12.84 8.43 -13.55
N ILE A 99 -11.52 8.47 -13.38
CA ILE A 99 -10.54 7.96 -14.34
C ILE A 99 -9.71 6.88 -13.66
N ASP A 100 -9.98 5.63 -13.99
CA ASP A 100 -9.24 4.49 -13.42
C ASP A 100 -8.01 4.15 -14.26
N GLU A 101 -6.94 3.67 -13.62
CA GLU A 101 -5.66 3.26 -14.22
C GLU A 101 -5.08 4.34 -15.18
N ILE A 102 -5.02 5.59 -14.72
CA ILE A 102 -4.66 6.76 -15.55
C ILE A 102 -3.30 6.62 -16.23
N HIS A 103 -2.38 5.84 -15.68
CA HIS A 103 -1.04 5.59 -16.23
C HIS A 103 -1.04 4.82 -17.55
N GLU A 104 -2.16 4.22 -17.92
CA GLU A 104 -2.34 3.57 -19.22
C GLU A 104 -2.69 4.60 -20.32
N ALA A 105 -3.05 5.84 -19.95
CA ALA A 105 -3.32 6.89 -20.93
C ALA A 105 -2.01 7.56 -21.38
N THR A 106 -1.88 7.74 -22.70
CA THR A 106 -0.75 8.49 -23.28
C THR A 106 -0.77 9.95 -22.79
N ASP A 107 0.38 10.48 -22.37
CA ASP A 107 0.56 11.87 -21.93
C ASP A 107 -0.41 12.33 -20.83
N PHE A 108 -0.79 11.41 -19.94
CA PHE A 108 -1.77 11.68 -18.88
C PHE A 108 -1.37 12.86 -17.97
N GLU A 109 -0.08 13.05 -17.71
CA GLU A 109 0.43 14.14 -16.87
C GLU A 109 0.14 15.50 -17.48
N GLN A 110 0.41 15.66 -18.78
CA GLN A 110 0.14 16.88 -19.51
C GLN A 110 -1.37 17.11 -19.66
N SER A 111 -2.13 16.05 -19.90
CA SER A 111 -3.60 16.11 -19.99
C SER A 111 -4.22 16.56 -18.67
N LEU A 112 -3.83 15.97 -17.52
CA LEU A 112 -4.33 16.39 -16.21
C LEU A 112 -4.01 17.85 -15.88
N LYS A 113 -2.79 18.30 -16.22
CA LYS A 113 -2.39 19.69 -16.03
C LYS A 113 -3.28 20.63 -16.86
N SER A 114 -3.48 20.33 -18.13
CA SER A 114 -4.34 21.14 -19.01
C SER A 114 -5.80 21.14 -18.54
N ILE A 115 -6.32 20.00 -18.09
CA ILE A 115 -7.66 19.91 -17.51
C ILE A 115 -7.77 20.79 -16.26
N TYR A 116 -6.76 20.74 -15.36
CA TYR A 116 -6.75 21.58 -14.17
C TYR A 116 -6.79 23.06 -14.49
N ASP A 117 -6.00 23.49 -15.47
CA ASP A 117 -5.84 24.90 -15.82
C ASP A 117 -7.03 25.45 -16.64
N PHE A 118 -7.67 24.64 -17.49
CA PHE A 118 -8.64 25.15 -18.49
C PHE A 118 -10.08 24.64 -18.35
N LEU A 119 -10.36 23.57 -17.60
CA LEU A 119 -11.70 22.98 -17.53
C LEU A 119 -12.26 23.04 -16.10
N GLU A 120 -13.57 23.27 -15.98
CA GLU A 120 -14.29 23.25 -14.71
C GLU A 120 -14.98 21.88 -14.53
N ILE A 121 -14.28 20.92 -13.93
CA ILE A 121 -14.77 19.57 -13.68
C ILE A 121 -14.11 18.99 -12.44
N LYS A 122 -14.86 18.22 -11.65
CA LYS A 122 -14.32 17.45 -10.52
C LYS A 122 -13.79 16.11 -11.02
N ILE A 123 -12.56 15.75 -10.64
CA ILE A 123 -11.92 14.50 -11.06
C ILE A 123 -11.44 13.71 -9.85
N LEU A 124 -11.73 12.40 -9.86
CA LEU A 124 -11.02 11.41 -9.06
C LEU A 124 -10.35 10.44 -10.01
N PHE A 125 -9.01 10.35 -9.97
CA PHE A 125 -8.29 9.37 -10.77
C PHE A 125 -7.57 8.35 -9.89
N SER A 126 -7.34 7.14 -10.43
CA SER A 126 -6.45 6.17 -9.81
C SER A 126 -5.20 5.93 -10.66
N GLY A 127 -4.17 5.46 -9.98
CA GLY A 127 -2.96 4.99 -10.62
C GLY A 127 -2.14 4.06 -9.72
N SER A 128 -1.09 3.46 -10.29
CA SER A 128 -0.14 2.68 -9.49
C SER A 128 0.63 3.59 -8.53
N SER A 129 1.16 3.03 -7.45
CA SER A 129 1.99 3.76 -6.46
C SER A 129 3.21 4.44 -7.09
N ALA A 130 3.76 3.85 -8.15
CA ALA A 130 4.90 4.40 -8.88
C ALA A 130 4.65 5.80 -9.48
N ILE A 131 3.40 6.16 -9.78
CA ILE A 131 3.03 7.48 -10.36
C ILE A 131 3.19 8.60 -9.32
N SER A 132 2.74 8.37 -8.10
CA SER A 132 2.73 9.42 -7.06
C SER A 132 4.13 9.87 -6.66
N LEU A 133 5.13 8.98 -6.82
CA LEU A 133 6.52 9.21 -6.43
C LEU A 133 7.38 9.78 -7.56
N SER A 134 6.88 9.77 -8.81
CA SER A 134 7.67 10.16 -9.98
C SER A 134 7.55 11.63 -10.37
N ASN A 135 6.48 12.34 -9.95
CA ASN A 135 6.26 13.74 -10.37
C ASN A 135 5.88 14.66 -9.20
N PRO A 136 6.82 15.52 -8.72
CA PRO A 136 6.54 16.50 -7.67
C PRO A 136 5.46 17.54 -8.03
N ASP A 137 5.22 17.79 -9.32
CA ASP A 137 4.19 18.74 -9.76
C ASP A 137 2.76 18.26 -9.46
N PHE A 138 2.56 16.94 -9.32
CA PHE A 138 1.26 16.39 -8.96
C PHE A 138 0.82 16.80 -7.55
N SER A 139 1.70 16.67 -6.56
CA SER A 139 1.39 17.02 -5.19
C SER A 139 1.08 18.48 -4.96
N ARG A 140 1.53 19.38 -5.86
CA ARG A 140 1.24 20.80 -5.78
C ARG A 140 -0.14 21.17 -6.32
N ARG A 141 -0.66 20.43 -7.34
CA ARG A 141 -1.92 20.72 -8.02
C ARG A 141 -3.06 19.83 -7.59
N PHE A 142 -2.77 18.60 -7.21
CA PHE A 142 -3.77 17.58 -6.94
C PHE A 142 -3.70 17.10 -5.49
N ALA A 143 -4.86 16.83 -4.89
CA ALA A 143 -4.91 16.18 -3.59
C ALA A 143 -4.66 14.67 -3.79
N MET A 144 -3.53 14.17 -3.28
CA MET A 144 -3.11 12.79 -3.46
C MET A 144 -3.43 11.96 -2.20
N PHE A 145 -4.13 10.86 -2.37
CA PHE A 145 -4.54 9.95 -1.29
C PHE A 145 -3.91 8.58 -1.49
N SER A 146 -3.25 8.06 -0.46
CA SER A 146 -2.75 6.69 -0.43
C SER A 146 -3.84 5.72 -0.02
N LEU A 147 -3.91 4.57 -0.70
CA LEU A 147 -4.70 3.41 -0.29
C LEU A 147 -3.74 2.25 -0.03
N PRO A 148 -3.29 2.06 1.21
CA PRO A 148 -2.40 0.94 1.56
C PRO A 148 -3.14 -0.40 1.48
N GLN A 149 -2.43 -1.50 1.67
CA GLN A 149 -3.03 -2.81 1.94
C GLN A 149 -3.99 -2.70 3.13
N LEU A 150 -4.89 -3.65 3.31
CA LEU A 150 -5.75 -3.66 4.50
C LEU A 150 -4.90 -3.76 5.76
N SER A 151 -5.23 -2.96 6.78
CA SER A 151 -4.70 -3.16 8.13
C SER A 151 -5.29 -4.42 8.77
N PHE A 152 -4.70 -4.88 9.87
CA PHE A 152 -5.30 -5.98 10.62
C PHE A 152 -6.68 -5.61 11.18
N ARG A 153 -6.87 -4.35 11.59
CA ARG A 153 -8.18 -3.80 11.98
C ARG A 153 -9.21 -3.94 10.86
N GLU A 154 -8.89 -3.43 9.65
CA GLU A 154 -9.79 -3.50 8.50
C GLU A 154 -10.10 -4.93 8.08
N TYR A 155 -9.11 -5.83 8.16
CA TYR A 155 -9.30 -7.25 7.93
C TYR A 155 -10.32 -7.86 8.91
N LEU A 156 -10.19 -7.57 10.21
CA LEU A 156 -11.14 -8.03 11.23
C LEU A 156 -12.54 -7.48 10.97
N GLU A 157 -12.67 -6.20 10.64
CA GLU A 157 -13.95 -5.56 10.34
C GLU A 157 -14.67 -6.22 9.16
N ILE A 158 -13.94 -6.54 8.10
CA ILE A 158 -14.50 -7.23 6.93
C ILE A 158 -14.88 -8.67 7.28
N LYS A 159 -14.02 -9.37 8.00
CA LYS A 159 -14.21 -10.80 8.32
C LYS A 159 -15.33 -11.05 9.32
N LEU A 160 -15.41 -10.21 10.35
CA LEU A 160 -16.32 -10.42 11.49
C LEU A 160 -17.58 -9.58 11.39
N GLY A 161 -17.60 -8.53 10.56
CA GLY A 161 -18.72 -7.59 10.47
C GLY A 161 -18.84 -6.62 11.65
N TYR A 162 -17.82 -6.53 12.50
CA TYR A 162 -17.75 -5.60 13.62
C TYR A 162 -16.91 -4.39 13.23
N SER A 163 -17.19 -3.23 13.83
CA SER A 163 -16.37 -2.04 13.68
C SER A 163 -15.38 -1.94 14.84
N PHE A 164 -14.12 -1.66 14.57
CA PHE A 164 -13.09 -1.45 15.57
C PHE A 164 -12.55 -0.02 15.50
N GLN A 165 -12.20 0.52 16.66
CA GLN A 165 -11.61 1.85 16.72
C GLN A 165 -10.15 1.80 16.21
N LYS A 166 -9.79 2.82 15.43
CA LYS A 166 -8.41 3.13 15.09
C LYS A 166 -7.73 3.83 16.26
N HIS A 167 -6.46 3.53 16.51
CA HIS A 167 -5.68 4.10 17.61
C HIS A 167 -4.46 4.87 17.11
N LEU A 168 -4.04 5.90 17.84
CA LEU A 168 -2.76 6.55 17.61
C LEU A 168 -1.63 5.70 18.20
N LEU A 169 -0.42 5.82 17.65
CA LEU A 169 0.75 5.11 18.20
C LEU A 169 0.94 5.42 19.69
N GLN A 170 0.77 6.67 20.10
CA GLN A 170 0.85 7.07 21.52
C GLN A 170 -0.17 6.32 22.40
N ASP A 171 -1.42 6.15 21.95
CA ASP A 171 -2.42 5.38 22.70
C ASP A 171 -2.01 3.91 22.82
N VAL A 172 -1.45 3.31 21.76
CA VAL A 172 -0.94 1.93 21.78
C VAL A 172 0.18 1.78 22.79
N LEU A 173 1.06 2.78 22.92
CA LEU A 173 2.18 2.77 23.88
C LEU A 173 1.74 2.96 25.32
N GLU A 174 0.79 3.88 25.56
CA GLU A 174 0.34 4.25 26.92
C GLU A 174 -0.75 3.31 27.45
N LYS A 175 -1.66 2.83 26.58
CA LYS A 175 -2.87 2.07 26.94
C LYS A 175 -2.89 0.66 26.33
N GLY A 176 -1.75 0.14 25.87
CA GLY A 176 -1.68 -1.12 25.13
C GLY A 176 -2.25 -2.32 25.86
N ILE A 177 -2.18 -2.35 27.19
CA ILE A 177 -2.80 -3.39 28.02
C ILE A 177 -4.32 -3.32 27.92
N ASP A 178 -4.90 -2.14 28.18
CA ASP A 178 -6.35 -1.93 28.18
C ASP A 178 -6.95 -2.15 26.78
N LEU A 179 -6.30 -1.59 25.75
CA LEU A 179 -6.71 -1.75 24.35
C LEU A 179 -6.68 -3.22 23.93
N SER A 180 -5.62 -3.94 24.27
CA SER A 180 -5.53 -5.37 23.92
C SER A 180 -6.60 -6.20 24.64
N PHE A 181 -6.93 -5.87 25.88
CA PHE A 181 -7.99 -6.54 26.63
C PHE A 181 -9.37 -6.22 26.04
N GLU A 182 -9.68 -4.95 25.74
CA GLU A 182 -10.94 -4.51 25.14
C GLU A 182 -11.19 -5.18 23.77
N ILE A 183 -10.16 -5.20 22.90
CA ILE A 183 -10.27 -5.82 21.59
C ILE A 183 -10.53 -7.33 21.72
N ASN A 184 -9.80 -8.02 22.61
CA ASN A 184 -10.01 -9.47 22.84
C ASN A 184 -11.41 -9.76 23.39
N GLN A 185 -11.95 -8.94 24.31
CA GLN A 185 -13.32 -9.10 24.78
C GLN A 185 -14.35 -8.95 23.67
N ARG A 186 -14.13 -8.02 22.72
CA ARG A 186 -15.04 -7.76 21.61
C ARG A 186 -15.09 -8.90 20.59
N LEU A 187 -14.07 -9.75 20.54
CA LEU A 187 -14.02 -10.90 19.62
C LEU A 187 -14.94 -12.06 20.03
N GLU A 188 -15.52 -12.01 21.25
CA GLU A 188 -16.45 -13.03 21.79
C GLU A 188 -15.90 -14.47 21.71
N ASN A 189 -16.25 -15.20 20.64
CA ASN A 189 -15.87 -16.60 20.43
C ASN A 189 -14.59 -16.77 19.58
N GLU A 190 -14.10 -15.71 18.97
CA GLU A 190 -12.90 -15.73 18.13
C GLU A 190 -11.65 -15.44 18.95
N LYS A 191 -10.51 -15.93 18.49
CA LYS A 191 -9.21 -15.68 19.13
C LYS A 191 -8.34 -14.82 18.26
N ILE A 192 -7.74 -13.78 18.85
CA ILE A 192 -6.94 -12.78 18.13
C ILE A 192 -5.72 -13.38 17.43
N LEU A 193 -5.00 -14.33 18.05
CA LEU A 193 -3.76 -14.88 17.49
C LEU A 193 -3.99 -15.73 16.23
N PRO A 194 -4.96 -16.65 16.16
CA PRO A 194 -5.32 -17.31 14.90
C PRO A 194 -5.73 -16.35 13.79
N LEU A 195 -6.53 -15.32 14.10
CA LEU A 195 -6.94 -14.29 13.16
C LEU A 195 -5.74 -13.47 12.66
N PHE A 196 -4.81 -13.15 13.55
CA PHE A 196 -3.59 -12.45 13.20
C PHE A 196 -2.68 -13.27 12.29
N ASN A 197 -2.50 -14.55 12.58
CA ASN A 197 -1.74 -15.48 11.74
C ASN A 197 -2.35 -15.61 10.34
N GLU A 198 -3.67 -15.69 10.24
CA GLU A 198 -4.37 -15.70 8.95
C GLU A 198 -4.18 -14.39 8.19
N TYR A 199 -4.25 -13.25 8.88
CA TYR A 199 -3.96 -11.95 8.29
C TYR A 199 -2.53 -11.85 7.75
N LEU A 200 -1.54 -12.27 8.52
CA LEU A 200 -0.13 -12.27 8.10
C LEU A 200 0.08 -13.09 6.83
N ALA A 201 -0.66 -14.18 6.66
CA ALA A 201 -0.59 -15.00 5.48
C ALA A 201 -1.36 -14.43 4.28
N HIS A 202 -2.54 -13.81 4.50
CA HIS A 202 -3.49 -13.55 3.41
C HIS A 202 -4.24 -12.21 3.48
N GLY A 203 -4.34 -11.58 4.67
CA GLY A 203 -5.36 -10.57 4.99
C GLY A 203 -5.15 -9.17 4.44
N GLY A 204 -4.03 -8.86 3.78
CA GLY A 204 -3.72 -7.51 3.31
C GLY A 204 -4.44 -7.07 2.03
N TYR A 205 -5.08 -7.99 1.31
CA TYR A 205 -5.72 -7.71 0.03
C TYR A 205 -7.21 -8.10 0.03
N PRO A 206 -8.13 -7.18 -0.34
CA PRO A 206 -9.58 -7.42 -0.28
C PRO A 206 -10.06 -8.64 -1.06
N TYR A 207 -9.43 -9.00 -2.18
CA TYR A 207 -9.82 -10.16 -2.99
C TYR A 207 -9.59 -11.52 -2.30
N TYR A 208 -8.92 -11.54 -1.16
CA TYR A 208 -8.90 -12.72 -0.29
C TYR A 208 -10.32 -13.14 0.14
N PHE A 209 -11.16 -12.17 0.49
CA PHE A 209 -12.54 -12.42 0.91
C PHE A 209 -13.47 -12.89 -0.22
N GLU A 210 -13.09 -12.66 -1.47
CA GLU A 210 -13.84 -13.15 -2.63
C GLU A 210 -13.62 -14.65 -2.86
N ASP A 211 -12.37 -15.10 -2.77
CA ASP A 211 -11.98 -16.48 -2.96
C ASP A 211 -10.64 -16.78 -2.27
N PRO A 212 -10.69 -17.27 -1.01
CA PRO A 212 -9.51 -17.60 -0.24
C PRO A 212 -8.62 -18.69 -0.87
N ILE A 213 -9.24 -19.64 -1.60
CA ILE A 213 -8.50 -20.77 -2.18
C ILE A 213 -7.58 -20.30 -3.31
N SER A 214 -8.06 -19.41 -4.17
CA SER A 214 -7.27 -18.88 -5.29
C SER A 214 -6.34 -17.73 -4.92
N PHE A 215 -6.41 -17.23 -3.68
CA PHE A 215 -5.64 -16.08 -3.23
C PHE A 215 -4.14 -16.16 -3.51
N PRO A 216 -3.42 -17.26 -3.18
CA PRO A 216 -1.98 -17.35 -3.43
C PRO A 216 -1.63 -17.20 -4.92
N GLN A 217 -2.42 -17.82 -5.79
CA GLN A 217 -2.24 -17.71 -7.24
C GLN A 217 -2.52 -16.28 -7.70
N LYS A 218 -3.65 -15.69 -7.31
CA LYS A 218 -4.01 -14.29 -7.65
C LYS A 218 -2.95 -13.29 -7.20
N LEU A 219 -2.38 -13.47 -6.01
CA LEU A 219 -1.32 -12.58 -5.53
C LEU A 219 -0.03 -12.76 -6.33
N ASN A 220 0.35 -13.99 -6.68
CA ASN A 220 1.49 -14.24 -7.54
C ASN A 220 1.30 -13.64 -8.94
N ASP A 221 0.10 -13.77 -9.52
CA ASP A 221 -0.24 -13.17 -10.80
C ASP A 221 -0.21 -11.64 -10.72
N THR A 222 -0.67 -11.07 -9.61
CA THR A 222 -0.58 -9.63 -9.34
C THR A 222 0.87 -9.15 -9.31
N ILE A 223 1.77 -9.86 -8.62
CA ILE A 223 3.21 -9.55 -8.60
C ILE A 223 3.77 -9.58 -10.04
N ASN A 224 3.43 -10.61 -10.81
CA ASN A 224 3.88 -10.73 -12.20
C ASN A 224 3.38 -9.58 -13.07
N LEU A 225 2.11 -9.17 -12.92
CA LEU A 225 1.54 -8.02 -13.64
C LEU A 225 2.25 -6.71 -13.27
N VAL A 226 2.54 -6.47 -11.99
CA VAL A 226 3.31 -5.29 -11.57
C VAL A 226 4.69 -5.28 -12.25
N LEU A 227 5.41 -6.39 -12.24
CA LEU A 227 6.75 -6.48 -12.85
C LEU A 227 6.71 -6.33 -14.38
N GLN A 228 5.80 -7.06 -15.04
CA GLN A 228 5.77 -7.20 -16.51
C GLN A 228 5.08 -6.04 -17.22
N MET A 229 4.08 -5.43 -16.56
CA MET A 229 3.27 -4.38 -17.18
C MET A 229 3.56 -3.03 -16.57
N GLU A 230 3.31 -2.83 -15.27
CA GLU A 230 3.40 -1.51 -14.66
C GLU A 230 4.83 -0.98 -14.61
N LEU A 231 5.76 -1.71 -13.99
CA LEU A 231 7.15 -1.25 -13.87
C LEU A 231 7.87 -1.23 -15.21
N SER A 232 7.59 -2.22 -16.09
CA SER A 232 8.20 -2.26 -17.42
C SER A 232 7.76 -1.10 -18.29
N HIS A 233 6.48 -0.73 -18.25
CA HIS A 233 5.96 0.42 -18.99
C HIS A 233 6.50 1.76 -18.43
N LEU A 234 6.40 1.97 -17.12
CA LEU A 234 6.81 3.22 -16.47
C LEU A 234 8.32 3.50 -16.56
N PHE A 235 9.15 2.45 -16.48
CA PHE A 235 10.61 2.59 -16.45
C PHE A 235 11.33 2.04 -17.68
N SER A 236 10.58 1.68 -18.73
CA SER A 236 11.11 1.12 -19.99
C SER A 236 12.07 -0.05 -19.75
N ILE A 237 11.66 -0.98 -18.86
CA ILE A 237 12.48 -2.14 -18.50
C ILE A 237 12.45 -3.16 -19.65
N GLN A 238 13.63 -3.58 -20.11
CA GLN A 238 13.73 -4.58 -21.16
C GLN A 238 13.22 -5.96 -20.65
N PRO A 239 12.55 -6.75 -21.50
CA PRO A 239 11.96 -8.04 -21.10
C PRO A 239 12.95 -9.01 -20.43
N ASP A 240 14.20 -9.04 -20.89
CA ASP A 240 15.28 -9.87 -20.32
C ASP A 240 15.67 -9.47 -18.88
N LYS A 241 15.31 -8.27 -18.44
CA LYS A 241 15.59 -7.77 -17.09
C LYS A 241 14.47 -8.08 -16.08
N ILE A 242 13.27 -8.45 -16.55
CA ILE A 242 12.13 -8.76 -15.66
C ILE A 242 12.44 -9.99 -14.79
N ASP A 243 13.07 -11.00 -15.35
CA ASP A 243 13.45 -12.21 -14.60
C ASP A 243 14.50 -11.92 -13.53
N LEU A 244 15.36 -10.93 -13.75
CA LEU A 244 16.32 -10.47 -12.74
C LEU A 244 15.64 -9.74 -11.59
N LEU A 245 14.55 -8.97 -11.85
CA LEU A 245 13.71 -8.37 -10.81
C LEU A 245 13.03 -9.44 -9.95
N LYS A 246 12.49 -10.50 -10.58
CA LYS A 246 11.92 -11.65 -9.85
C LYS A 246 12.98 -12.37 -9.03
N LYS A 247 14.15 -12.64 -9.62
CA LYS A 247 15.28 -13.26 -8.92
C LYS A 247 15.69 -12.44 -7.70
N LEU A 248 15.73 -11.10 -7.84
CA LEU A 248 16.05 -10.18 -6.74
C LEU A 248 15.03 -10.29 -5.59
N LEU A 249 13.73 -10.29 -5.88
CA LEU A 249 12.68 -10.47 -4.85
C LEU A 249 12.84 -11.82 -4.12
N VAL A 250 13.11 -12.91 -4.85
CA VAL A 250 13.31 -14.23 -4.25
C VAL A 250 14.57 -14.28 -3.38
N VAL A 251 15.66 -13.65 -3.81
CA VAL A 251 16.90 -13.56 -3.01
C VAL A 251 16.64 -12.78 -1.71
N ILE A 252 15.97 -11.63 -1.80
CA ILE A 252 15.62 -10.83 -0.61
C ILE A 252 14.69 -11.62 0.31
N CYS A 253 13.69 -12.29 -0.23
CA CYS A 253 12.75 -13.11 0.50
C CYS A 253 13.41 -14.23 1.33
N ARG A 254 14.46 -14.86 0.79
CA ARG A 254 15.15 -15.99 1.43
C ARG A 254 16.25 -15.59 2.39
N SER A 255 16.56 -14.31 2.44
CA SER A 255 17.67 -13.77 3.24
C SER A 255 17.13 -13.04 4.46
N LYS A 256 17.89 -13.09 5.57
CA LYS A 256 17.60 -12.20 6.69
C LYS A 256 18.01 -10.78 6.33
N PRO A 257 17.21 -9.75 6.66
CA PRO A 257 17.48 -8.37 6.28
C PRO A 257 18.89 -7.86 6.69
N LEU A 258 19.39 -8.30 7.83
CA LEU A 258 20.74 -7.95 8.34
C LEU A 258 21.89 -8.60 7.56
N GLU A 259 21.65 -9.69 6.84
CA GLU A 259 22.66 -10.46 6.11
C GLU A 259 22.81 -10.01 4.65
N LEU A 260 21.91 -9.12 4.20
CA LEU A 260 21.91 -8.60 2.84
C LEU A 260 22.91 -7.45 2.70
N SER A 261 24.02 -7.69 2.02
CA SER A 261 24.88 -6.61 1.53
C SER A 261 24.69 -6.38 0.04
N ILE A 262 24.95 -5.16 -0.42
CA ILE A 262 24.90 -4.82 -1.85
C ILE A 262 25.79 -5.74 -2.68
N GLU A 263 26.97 -6.11 -2.15
CA GLU A 263 27.92 -7.03 -2.79
C GLU A 263 27.32 -8.44 -2.96
N LYS A 264 26.70 -8.99 -1.91
CA LYS A 264 26.01 -10.29 -1.99
C LYS A 264 24.86 -10.25 -3.00
N LEU A 265 24.07 -9.18 -3.02
CA LEU A 265 22.97 -9.03 -3.98
C LEU A 265 23.48 -8.94 -5.41
N THR A 266 24.50 -8.13 -5.69
CA THR A 266 25.09 -8.02 -7.05
C THR A 266 25.61 -9.35 -7.54
N THR A 267 26.28 -10.13 -6.67
CA THR A 267 26.80 -11.45 -7.02
C THR A 267 25.67 -12.46 -7.27
N ASN A 268 24.68 -12.53 -6.37
CA ASN A 268 23.60 -13.52 -6.46
C ASN A 268 22.66 -13.29 -7.64
N VAL A 269 22.45 -12.03 -8.04
CA VAL A 269 21.55 -11.67 -9.14
C VAL A 269 22.29 -11.36 -10.43
N GLU A 270 23.63 -11.32 -10.39
CA GLU A 270 24.49 -11.01 -11.55
C GLU A 270 24.21 -9.61 -12.13
N LEU A 271 24.07 -8.63 -11.26
CA LEU A 271 23.81 -7.23 -11.63
C LEU A 271 24.97 -6.31 -11.28
N SER A 272 25.15 -5.25 -12.07
CA SER A 272 26.02 -4.15 -11.67
C SER A 272 25.40 -3.37 -10.49
N LYS A 273 26.21 -2.74 -9.63
CA LYS A 273 25.72 -1.91 -8.53
C LYS A 273 24.72 -0.82 -8.98
N PRO A 274 24.99 -0.03 -10.04
CA PRO A 274 24.04 0.97 -10.50
C PRO A 274 22.68 0.38 -10.94
N THR A 275 22.71 -0.77 -11.61
CA THR A 275 21.48 -1.46 -12.03
C THR A 275 20.71 -2.01 -10.84
N LEU A 276 21.40 -2.57 -9.84
CA LEU A 276 20.78 -3.04 -8.60
C LEU A 276 20.04 -1.90 -7.88
N TYR A 277 20.66 -0.74 -7.70
CA TYR A 277 19.98 0.40 -7.06
C TYR A 277 18.75 0.86 -7.82
N LYS A 278 18.79 0.89 -9.15
CA LYS A 278 17.60 1.18 -9.97
C LYS A 278 16.50 0.15 -9.75
N PHE A 279 16.85 -1.13 -9.70
CA PHE A 279 15.88 -2.21 -9.50
C PHE A 279 15.25 -2.17 -8.11
N LEU A 280 16.03 -1.88 -7.08
CA LEU A 280 15.51 -1.67 -5.73
C LEU A 280 14.53 -0.49 -5.68
N ASP A 281 14.85 0.63 -6.35
CA ASP A 281 13.96 1.78 -6.46
C ASP A 281 12.66 1.44 -7.21
N TYR A 282 12.75 0.70 -8.32
CA TYR A 282 11.57 0.26 -9.09
C TYR A 282 10.67 -0.66 -8.27
N LEU A 283 11.25 -1.65 -7.59
CA LEU A 283 10.50 -2.56 -6.72
C LEU A 283 9.84 -1.84 -5.55
N GLN A 284 10.49 -0.82 -4.99
CA GLN A 284 9.90 0.02 -3.96
C GLN A 284 8.73 0.84 -4.50
N LYS A 285 8.87 1.46 -5.66
CA LYS A 285 7.80 2.21 -6.34
C LYS A 285 6.61 1.33 -6.72
N GLY A 286 6.87 0.05 -7.06
CA GLY A 286 5.83 -0.96 -7.31
C GLY A 286 5.20 -1.56 -6.04
N GLU A 287 5.57 -1.11 -4.85
CA GLU A 287 5.12 -1.66 -3.56
C GLU A 287 5.35 -3.18 -3.43
N LEU A 288 6.44 -3.68 -4.01
CA LEU A 288 6.91 -5.05 -3.83
C LEU A 288 8.05 -5.15 -2.81
N LEU A 289 8.78 -4.06 -2.61
CA LEU A 289 9.92 -3.95 -1.71
C LEU A 289 9.79 -2.69 -0.84
N ARG A 290 10.28 -2.78 0.39
CA ARG A 290 10.46 -1.64 1.29
C ARG A 290 11.95 -1.52 1.66
N GLN A 291 12.52 -0.36 1.38
CA GLN A 291 13.87 0.00 1.81
C GLN A 291 13.75 0.83 3.09
N ILE A 292 14.32 0.33 4.18
CA ILE A 292 14.31 1.02 5.47
C ILE A 292 15.70 1.59 5.72
N PRO A 293 15.85 2.92 5.73
CA PRO A 293 17.13 3.57 5.91
C PRO A 293 17.62 3.40 7.35
N HIS A 294 18.92 3.48 7.52
CA HIS A 294 19.52 3.58 8.86
C HIS A 294 19.29 4.98 9.42
N GLU A 295 18.94 5.10 10.71
CA GLU A 295 18.70 6.40 11.40
C GLU A 295 19.82 7.44 11.19
N LEU A 296 21.08 6.99 11.10
CA LEU A 296 22.23 7.86 10.87
C LEU A 296 22.51 8.19 9.39
N LYS A 297 21.71 7.69 8.44
CA LYS A 297 21.95 7.92 7.00
C LYS A 297 21.82 9.40 6.59
N LYS A 298 21.12 10.19 7.38
CA LYS A 298 21.01 11.65 7.21
C LYS A 298 22.35 12.38 7.29
N TYR A 299 23.32 11.81 8.00
CA TYR A 299 24.66 12.36 8.10
C TYR A 299 25.49 11.87 6.90
N LYS A 300 25.86 12.77 5.97
CA LYS A 300 26.53 12.47 4.69
C LYS A 300 27.77 11.58 4.78
N SER A 301 28.36 11.40 5.96
CA SER A 301 29.55 10.58 6.22
C SER A 301 29.26 9.09 6.40
N ILE A 302 27.99 8.67 6.61
CA ILE A 302 27.66 7.28 6.96
C ILE A 302 27.03 6.57 5.77
N ARG A 303 27.81 5.69 5.11
CA ARG A 303 27.38 4.82 4.01
C ARG A 303 26.92 3.47 4.57
N LYS A 304 25.80 3.42 5.27
CA LYS A 304 25.17 2.14 5.66
C LYS A 304 24.14 1.73 4.62
N ALA A 305 24.13 0.44 4.30
CA ALA A 305 23.11 -0.15 3.44
C ALA A 305 21.74 -0.10 4.15
N ASP A 306 20.67 0.11 3.38
CA ASP A 306 19.32 0.00 3.88
C ASP A 306 18.98 -1.46 4.20
N LYS A 307 18.11 -1.69 5.19
CA LYS A 307 17.46 -2.99 5.36
C LYS A 307 16.39 -3.17 4.29
N LEU A 308 16.34 -4.34 3.69
CA LEU A 308 15.42 -4.67 2.61
C LEU A 308 14.37 -5.67 3.12
N TYR A 309 13.10 -5.30 3.01
CA TYR A 309 11.95 -6.15 3.33
C TYR A 309 11.03 -6.25 2.12
N LEU A 310 10.29 -7.34 2.00
CA LEU A 310 9.12 -7.31 1.12
C LEU A 310 8.12 -6.28 1.66
N PHE A 311 7.34 -5.69 0.76
CA PHE A 311 6.50 -4.54 1.12
C PHE A 311 5.41 -4.88 2.15
N HIS A 312 4.86 -6.10 2.09
CA HIS A 312 3.80 -6.58 2.98
C HIS A 312 4.00 -8.07 3.32
N PRO A 313 3.60 -8.55 4.53
CA PRO A 313 3.71 -9.94 4.94
C PRO A 313 3.16 -10.96 3.94
N ASN A 314 2.04 -10.68 3.30
CA ASN A 314 1.43 -11.59 2.33
C ASN A 314 2.32 -11.88 1.10
N LEU A 315 3.25 -10.99 0.75
CA LEU A 315 4.23 -11.27 -0.32
C LEU A 315 5.21 -12.37 0.11
N LEU A 316 5.54 -12.43 1.41
CA LEU A 316 6.38 -13.52 1.95
C LEU A 316 5.68 -14.87 1.80
N SER A 317 4.38 -14.96 2.07
CA SER A 317 3.63 -16.22 1.99
C SER A 317 3.58 -16.81 0.58
N VAL A 318 3.67 -15.98 -0.45
CA VAL A 318 3.61 -16.41 -1.86
C VAL A 318 4.98 -16.59 -2.49
N LEU A 319 5.94 -15.72 -2.18
CA LEU A 319 7.28 -15.75 -2.78
C LEU A 319 8.27 -16.66 -2.04
N CYS A 320 8.05 -16.92 -0.74
CA CYS A 320 8.96 -17.67 0.11
C CYS A 320 8.38 -19.02 0.53
N VAL A 321 9.00 -20.10 0.12
CA VAL A 321 8.58 -21.48 0.53
C VAL A 321 8.77 -21.70 2.04
N LYS A 322 9.75 -21.05 2.67
CA LYS A 322 10.03 -21.06 4.12
C LYS A 322 10.60 -19.68 4.49
N GLY A 323 9.72 -18.73 4.81
CA GLY A 323 10.12 -17.43 5.30
C GLY A 323 10.63 -17.50 6.75
N ASP A 324 11.60 -16.63 7.08
CA ASP A 324 12.04 -16.44 8.46
C ASP A 324 10.95 -15.71 9.26
N ILE A 325 10.55 -16.25 10.41
CA ILE A 325 9.48 -15.69 11.23
C ILE A 325 9.85 -14.32 11.80
N GLY A 326 11.12 -14.06 12.07
CA GLY A 326 11.60 -12.74 12.48
C GLY A 326 11.36 -11.71 11.39
N THR A 327 11.76 -12.03 10.16
CA THR A 327 11.53 -11.18 8.98
C THR A 327 10.03 -10.92 8.74
N LEU A 328 9.17 -11.92 8.95
CA LEU A 328 7.70 -11.76 8.84
C LEU A 328 7.16 -10.73 9.84
N ARG A 329 7.58 -10.83 11.12
CA ARG A 329 7.20 -9.91 12.19
C ARG A 329 7.68 -8.48 11.93
N GLU A 330 8.94 -8.33 11.56
CA GLU A 330 9.55 -7.05 11.20
C GLU A 330 8.85 -6.42 9.98
N THR A 331 8.54 -7.22 8.95
CA THR A 331 7.81 -6.77 7.75
C THR A 331 6.41 -6.26 8.12
N PHE A 332 5.68 -6.99 8.97
CA PHE A 332 4.37 -6.54 9.45
C PHE A 332 4.49 -5.21 10.19
N PHE A 333 5.34 -5.15 11.21
CA PHE A 333 5.53 -3.95 12.03
C PHE A 333 5.86 -2.72 11.17
N ALA A 334 6.86 -2.83 10.30
CA ALA A 334 7.27 -1.75 9.42
C ALA A 334 6.16 -1.34 8.42
N SER A 335 5.38 -2.31 7.92
CA SER A 335 4.28 -2.03 6.98
C SER A 335 3.15 -1.25 7.64
N GLN A 336 2.77 -1.61 8.87
CA GLN A 336 1.67 -0.94 9.58
C GLN A 336 2.03 0.48 9.99
N LEU A 337 3.23 0.70 10.53
CA LEU A 337 3.70 2.03 10.91
C LEU A 337 3.86 2.96 9.72
N ALA A 338 4.47 2.48 8.64
CA ALA A 338 4.59 3.28 7.41
C ALA A 338 3.23 3.63 6.79
N ALA A 339 2.26 2.71 6.81
CA ALA A 339 0.89 2.98 6.34
C ALA A 339 0.14 3.97 7.24
N ALA A 340 0.48 4.02 8.53
CA ALA A 340 -0.01 5.03 9.48
C ALA A 340 0.75 6.37 9.38
N ASN A 341 1.66 6.53 8.40
CA ASN A 341 2.48 7.72 8.13
C ASN A 341 3.56 8.00 9.18
N HIS A 342 4.02 7.00 9.92
CA HIS A 342 5.19 7.12 10.76
C HIS A 342 6.48 6.95 9.95
N LEU A 343 7.53 7.67 10.33
CA LEU A 343 8.88 7.49 9.79
C LEU A 343 9.48 6.23 10.42
N VAL A 344 9.81 5.25 9.58
CA VAL A 344 10.41 3.98 9.99
C VAL A 344 11.86 3.95 9.55
N GLU A 345 12.78 3.89 10.50
CA GLU A 345 14.22 3.74 10.26
C GLU A 345 14.74 2.54 11.06
N PHE A 346 15.86 1.94 10.66
CA PHE A 346 16.47 0.89 11.48
C PHE A 346 17.66 1.43 12.30
N THR A 347 17.89 0.81 13.45
CA THR A 347 18.97 1.14 14.35
C THR A 347 19.81 -0.10 14.70
N GLN A 348 20.99 0.08 15.22
CA GLN A 348 21.82 -1.03 15.74
C GLN A 348 21.47 -1.41 17.19
N GLN A 349 20.79 -0.56 17.90
CA GLN A 349 20.42 -0.75 19.29
C GLN A 349 18.95 -1.17 19.43
N GLY A 350 18.46 -1.96 18.50
CA GLY A 350 17.09 -2.45 18.37
C GLY A 350 16.84 -2.81 16.92
N ASP A 351 15.59 -3.08 16.56
CA ASP A 351 15.23 -3.37 15.18
C ASP A 351 14.86 -2.10 14.42
N PHE A 352 14.04 -1.25 15.02
CA PHE A 352 13.55 0.00 14.40
C PHE A 352 13.59 1.17 15.36
N VAL A 353 13.72 2.38 14.79
CA VAL A 353 13.43 3.64 15.43
C VAL A 353 12.31 4.32 14.66
N ILE A 354 11.29 4.77 15.39
CA ILE A 354 10.08 5.38 14.84
C ILE A 354 10.06 6.85 15.16
N ASP A 355 9.81 7.68 14.14
CA ASP A 355 9.76 9.15 14.24
C ASP A 355 11.02 9.76 14.89
N GLU A 356 12.17 9.09 14.74
CA GLU A 356 13.46 9.46 15.34
C GLU A 356 13.52 9.37 16.87
N GLU A 357 12.43 9.01 17.55
CA GLU A 357 12.27 9.14 18.99
C GLU A 357 12.17 7.81 19.73
N ILE A 358 11.45 6.82 19.18
CA ILE A 358 11.05 5.61 19.91
C ILE A 358 11.71 4.39 19.28
N VAL A 359 12.41 3.62 20.10
CA VAL A 359 13.08 2.38 19.66
C VAL A 359 12.20 1.17 19.93
N PHE A 360 12.13 0.28 18.95
CA PHE A 360 11.43 -1.00 19.06
C PHE A 360 12.36 -2.17 18.77
N GLU A 361 12.16 -3.20 19.55
CA GLU A 361 12.72 -4.53 19.32
C GLU A 361 11.55 -5.50 19.07
N ILE A 362 11.63 -6.26 17.97
CA ILE A 362 10.55 -7.13 17.53
C ILE A 362 10.90 -8.58 17.86
N GLY A 363 9.95 -9.35 18.38
CA GLY A 363 10.24 -10.75 18.70
C GLY A 363 9.05 -11.59 19.11
N GLY A 364 9.33 -12.85 19.45
CA GLY A 364 8.37 -13.77 20.05
C GLY A 364 8.35 -13.67 21.58
N LYS A 365 7.55 -14.51 22.25
CA LYS A 365 7.32 -14.51 23.71
C LYS A 365 8.58 -14.47 24.58
N SER A 366 9.68 -15.09 24.14
CA SER A 366 10.94 -15.16 24.88
C SER A 366 11.81 -13.91 24.79
N LYS A 367 11.43 -12.93 23.96
CA LYS A 367 12.23 -11.69 23.79
C LYS A 367 12.18 -10.85 25.05
N ASP A 368 13.34 -10.31 25.45
CA ASP A 368 13.50 -9.47 26.61
C ASP A 368 14.19 -8.13 26.30
N PHE A 369 14.33 -7.29 27.31
CA PHE A 369 14.94 -5.96 27.20
C PHE A 369 16.48 -5.96 27.21
N SER A 370 17.15 -7.13 27.10
CA SER A 370 18.61 -7.20 27.24
C SER A 370 19.36 -6.28 26.28
N GLN A 371 18.88 -6.12 25.06
CA GLN A 371 19.47 -5.29 24.02
C GLN A 371 19.14 -3.79 24.17
N LEU A 372 18.10 -3.46 24.93
CA LEU A 372 17.59 -2.07 25.05
C LEU A 372 17.97 -1.37 26.36
N LYS A 373 18.66 -2.07 27.28
CA LYS A 373 18.92 -1.59 28.65
C LYS A 373 19.74 -0.29 28.74
N THR A 374 20.56 0.01 27.73
CA THR A 374 21.48 1.16 27.74
C THR A 374 21.02 2.33 26.89
N LEU A 375 19.77 2.29 26.39
CA LEU A 375 19.23 3.32 25.53
C LEU A 375 18.76 4.54 26.32
N GLU A 376 19.07 5.74 25.81
CA GLU A 376 18.54 6.99 26.31
C GLU A 376 17.12 7.26 25.78
N LYS A 377 16.79 6.77 24.59
CA LYS A 377 15.47 6.90 23.96
C LYS A 377 14.45 5.96 24.62
N PRO A 378 13.16 6.33 24.67
CA PRO A 378 12.09 5.40 25.02
C PRO A 378 12.15 4.13 24.18
N ALA A 379 12.04 2.98 24.83
CA ALA A 379 12.18 1.70 24.15
C ALA A 379 11.07 0.72 24.56
N TYR A 380 10.52 0.00 23.57
CA TYR A 380 9.43 -0.95 23.72
C TYR A 380 9.73 -2.26 22.98
N LEU A 381 9.09 -3.33 23.44
CA LEU A 381 9.09 -4.63 22.75
C LEU A 381 7.75 -4.83 22.04
N ALA A 382 7.78 -5.08 20.73
CA ALA A 382 6.62 -5.55 19.98
C ALA A 382 6.68 -7.08 19.90
N ILE A 383 5.82 -7.75 20.65
CA ILE A 383 5.90 -9.18 20.93
C ILE A 383 4.77 -9.94 20.23
N ASP A 384 5.15 -10.91 19.42
CA ASP A 384 4.23 -11.86 18.80
C ASP A 384 3.87 -13.01 19.77
N ASP A 385 2.79 -13.73 19.45
CA ASP A 385 2.26 -14.86 20.23
C ASP A 385 1.78 -14.49 21.65
N ILE A 386 1.43 -13.24 21.90
CA ILE A 386 0.77 -12.79 23.13
C ILE A 386 -0.55 -12.08 22.82
N GLU A 387 -1.59 -12.38 23.59
CA GLU A 387 -2.92 -11.75 23.44
C GLU A 387 -2.98 -10.40 24.16
N VAL A 388 -2.35 -10.29 25.32
CA VAL A 388 -2.31 -9.09 26.15
C VAL A 388 -0.86 -8.79 26.51
N GLY A 389 -0.50 -7.51 26.50
CA GLY A 389 0.85 -7.05 26.79
C GLY A 389 1.12 -6.82 28.27
N THR A 390 2.26 -6.20 28.53
CA THR A 390 2.62 -5.58 29.80
C THR A 390 3.12 -4.17 29.50
N GLU A 391 3.43 -3.37 30.53
CA GLU A 391 3.75 -1.95 30.41
C GLU A 391 4.64 -1.53 29.22
N LYS A 392 5.69 -2.31 28.93
CA LYS A 392 6.60 -2.04 27.79
C LYS A 392 6.67 -3.17 26.76
N LYS A 393 5.88 -4.24 26.96
CA LYS A 393 5.72 -5.34 26.01
C LYS A 393 4.34 -5.23 25.37
N ILE A 394 4.30 -4.82 24.12
CA ILE A 394 3.06 -4.57 23.38
C ILE A 394 2.82 -5.74 22.44
N PRO A 395 1.60 -6.30 22.38
CA PRO A 395 1.28 -7.34 21.39
C PRO A 395 1.54 -6.83 19.98
N LEU A 396 2.26 -7.61 19.17
CA LEU A 396 2.61 -7.22 17.79
C LEU A 396 1.36 -6.93 16.96
N TRP A 397 0.30 -7.73 17.11
CA TRP A 397 -0.96 -7.55 16.37
C TRP A 397 -1.63 -6.19 16.61
N LEU A 398 -1.40 -5.57 17.80
CA LEU A 398 -2.04 -4.28 18.16
C LEU A 398 -1.58 -3.13 17.25
N PHE A 399 -0.38 -3.20 16.69
CA PHE A 399 0.09 -2.24 15.69
C PHE A 399 -0.73 -2.27 14.39
N GLY A 400 -1.48 -3.33 14.14
CA GLY A 400 -2.43 -3.40 13.03
C GLY A 400 -3.71 -2.58 13.21
N PHE A 401 -3.84 -1.81 14.30
CA PHE A 401 -4.94 -0.90 14.59
C PHE A 401 -4.56 0.59 14.42
N LEU A 402 -3.38 0.88 13.86
CA LEU A 402 -2.89 2.24 13.67
C LEU A 402 -3.56 2.99 12.50
N TYR A 403 -4.21 2.27 11.57
CA TYR A 403 -4.94 2.90 10.45
C TYR A 403 -6.14 2.08 10.02
#